data_41b81384a105a1974515a3b1696142e7
#
_entry.id   41b81384a105a1974515a3b1696142e7
#
_cell.length_a   1.000
_cell.length_b   1.000
_cell.length_c   1.000
_cell.angle_alpha   90.00
_cell.angle_beta   90.00
_cell.angle_gamma   90.00
#
_symmetry.space_group_name_H-M   'P 1'
#
loop_
_entity.id
_entity.type
_entity.pdbx_description
1 polymer ?
#
loop_
_entity_poly.entity_id
_entity_poly.type
_entity_poly.pdbx_seq_one_letter_code
_entity_poly.pdbx_strand_id
1 'polypeptide(L)'
;LQEAGIPYDPDLVVWFHTEDRRSKPSMMVKEMVKTGSLPHGIVCYNDQIAVQVIESLEDCGLQVPKDISVTGYDNSLYAQRGTGITTIAHPQERLGEMAAELILEKINGVSEEDSRVERLIQPELIVRGSCRRLK
;
A
#
# COMPACT_ATOMS: atom_id res chain seq x y z
N LEU A 1 -13.48 -6.80 0.59
CA LEU A 1 -14.15 -7.30 -0.63
C LEU A 1 -15.38 -8.13 -0.25
N GLN A 2 -15.26 -9.13 0.60
CA GLN A 2 -16.40 -10.00 1.02
C GLN A 2 -17.54 -9.19 1.65
N GLU A 3 -17.26 -8.24 2.52
CA GLU A 3 -18.28 -7.36 3.13
C GLU A 3 -19.01 -6.48 2.08
N ALA A 4 -18.34 -6.16 0.98
CA ALA A 4 -18.91 -5.43 -0.14
C ALA A 4 -19.56 -6.33 -1.21
N GLY A 5 -19.67 -7.64 -0.97
CA GLY A 5 -20.22 -8.60 -1.92
C GLY A 5 -19.38 -8.81 -3.18
N ILE A 6 -18.10 -8.40 -3.16
CA ILE A 6 -17.19 -8.58 -4.29
C ILE A 6 -16.45 -9.90 -4.12
N PRO A 7 -16.58 -10.85 -5.07
CA PRO A 7 -15.89 -12.12 -5.00
C PRO A 7 -14.36 -11.92 -5.06
N TYR A 8 -13.64 -12.75 -4.31
CA TYR A 8 -12.18 -12.80 -4.40
C TYR A 8 -11.77 -13.49 -5.70
N ASP A 9 -10.94 -12.81 -6.48
CA ASP A 9 -10.36 -13.34 -7.71
C ASP A 9 -8.84 -13.48 -7.51
N PRO A 10 -8.30 -14.71 -7.42
CA PRO A 10 -6.89 -14.94 -7.22
C PRO A 10 -6.01 -14.45 -8.40
N ASP A 11 -6.56 -14.35 -9.60
CA ASP A 11 -5.84 -13.89 -10.80
C ASP A 11 -5.55 -12.38 -10.74
N LEU A 12 -6.28 -11.64 -9.89
CA LEU A 12 -6.01 -10.22 -9.61
C LEU A 12 -4.99 -10.00 -8.50
N VAL A 13 -4.47 -11.07 -7.88
CA VAL A 13 -3.49 -10.97 -6.79
C VAL A 13 -2.10 -11.38 -7.28
N VAL A 14 -1.20 -10.40 -7.33
CA VAL A 14 0.17 -10.63 -7.79
C VAL A 14 1.09 -10.85 -6.60
N TRP A 15 1.58 -12.07 -6.46
CA TRP A 15 2.59 -12.44 -5.48
C TRP A 15 3.99 -12.45 -6.08
N PHE A 16 4.97 -11.91 -5.35
CA PHE A 16 6.37 -11.97 -5.75
C PHE A 16 7.30 -11.94 -4.53
N HIS A 17 8.49 -12.50 -4.69
CA HIS A 17 9.52 -12.46 -3.67
C HIS A 17 10.23 -11.11 -3.66
N THR A 18 10.87 -10.77 -2.54
CA THR A 18 11.60 -9.51 -2.36
C THR A 18 12.66 -9.29 -3.44
N GLU A 19 13.26 -10.36 -3.95
CA GLU A 19 14.28 -10.34 -5.02
C GLU A 19 13.70 -9.82 -6.34
N ASP A 20 12.44 -10.13 -6.63
CA ASP A 20 11.74 -9.76 -7.86
C ASP A 20 11.08 -8.37 -7.82
N ARG A 21 11.11 -7.70 -6.66
CA ARG A 21 10.41 -6.41 -6.45
C ARG A 21 10.78 -5.30 -7.44
N ARG A 22 11.93 -5.41 -8.12
CA ARG A 22 12.38 -4.41 -9.09
C ARG A 22 11.86 -4.66 -10.51
N SER A 23 11.56 -5.91 -10.85
CA SER A 23 11.17 -6.29 -12.22
C SER A 23 9.73 -6.76 -12.32
N LYS A 24 9.25 -7.49 -11.33
CA LYS A 24 7.92 -8.13 -11.38
C LYS A 24 6.77 -7.15 -11.53
N PRO A 25 6.71 -6.00 -10.81
CA PRO A 25 5.61 -5.04 -10.95
C PRO A 25 5.48 -4.53 -12.40
N SER A 26 6.60 -4.14 -13.02
CA SER A 26 6.62 -3.68 -14.41
C SER A 26 6.23 -4.76 -15.41
N MET A 27 6.71 -5.99 -15.21
CA MET A 27 6.35 -7.12 -16.06
C MET A 27 4.84 -7.41 -16.01
N MET A 28 4.26 -7.40 -14.82
CA MET A 28 2.83 -7.66 -14.61
C MET A 28 1.96 -6.58 -15.25
N VAL A 29 2.33 -5.31 -15.13
CA VAL A 29 1.63 -4.21 -15.81
C VAL A 29 1.64 -4.43 -17.33
N LYS A 30 2.80 -4.71 -17.92
CA LYS A 30 2.94 -4.96 -19.36
C LYS A 30 2.10 -6.15 -19.84
N GLU A 31 2.03 -7.21 -19.05
CA GLU A 31 1.21 -8.38 -19.38
C GLU A 31 -0.29 -8.06 -19.28
N MET A 32 -0.74 -7.34 -18.24
CA MET A 32 -2.13 -6.89 -18.12
C MET A 32 -2.54 -6.00 -19.29
N VAL A 33 -1.67 -5.09 -19.74
CA VAL A 33 -1.92 -4.24 -20.91
C VAL A 33 -2.03 -5.09 -22.17
N LYS A 34 -1.11 -6.02 -22.37
CA LYS A 34 -1.07 -6.91 -23.55
C LYS A 34 -2.29 -7.81 -23.64
N THR A 35 -2.77 -8.32 -22.52
CA THR A 35 -3.95 -9.20 -22.46
C THR A 35 -5.28 -8.45 -22.42
N GLY A 36 -5.26 -7.13 -22.25
CA GLY A 36 -6.45 -6.30 -22.07
C GLY A 36 -7.19 -6.52 -20.76
N SER A 37 -6.53 -7.12 -19.75
CA SER A 37 -7.10 -7.45 -18.44
C SER A 37 -6.78 -6.41 -17.38
N LEU A 38 -6.87 -5.12 -17.72
CA LEU A 38 -6.57 -4.03 -16.79
C LEU A 38 -7.69 -3.82 -15.78
N PRO A 39 -7.39 -3.80 -14.47
CA PRO A 39 -8.37 -3.46 -13.44
C PRO A 39 -8.61 -1.94 -13.40
N HIS A 40 -9.68 -1.50 -12.76
CA HIS A 40 -9.96 -0.07 -12.55
C HIS A 40 -9.03 0.57 -11.51
N GLY A 41 -8.41 -0.21 -10.67
CA GLY A 41 -7.46 0.25 -9.64
C GLY A 41 -6.50 -0.83 -9.21
N ILE A 42 -5.29 -0.42 -8.83
CA ILE A 42 -4.21 -1.28 -8.33
C ILE A 42 -3.85 -0.84 -6.93
N VAL A 43 -3.91 -1.76 -5.97
CA VAL A 43 -3.45 -1.56 -4.60
C VAL A 43 -2.06 -2.16 -4.49
N CYS A 44 -1.07 -1.33 -4.23
CA CYS A 44 0.32 -1.75 -4.13
C CYS A 44 0.72 -2.00 -2.67
N TYR A 45 1.62 -2.95 -2.47
CA TYR A 45 2.16 -3.32 -1.17
C TYR A 45 2.80 -2.12 -0.43
N ASN A 46 3.48 -1.24 -1.18
CA ASN A 46 4.02 0.02 -0.65
C ASN A 46 4.17 1.08 -1.76
N ASP A 47 4.58 2.28 -1.38
CA ASP A 47 4.73 3.42 -2.30
C ASP A 47 5.84 3.21 -3.34
N GLN A 48 6.91 2.49 -3.00
CA GLN A 48 7.99 2.20 -3.94
C GLN A 48 7.50 1.32 -5.11
N ILE A 49 6.67 0.32 -4.80
CA ILE A 49 6.02 -0.52 -5.81
C ILE A 49 4.99 0.29 -6.61
N ALA A 50 4.23 1.17 -5.93
CA ALA A 50 3.26 2.03 -6.60
C ALA A 50 3.92 2.94 -7.64
N VAL A 51 5.09 3.53 -7.36
CA VAL A 51 5.86 4.32 -8.34
C VAL A 51 6.21 3.48 -9.56
N GLN A 52 6.74 2.27 -9.38
CA GLN A 52 7.11 1.37 -10.47
C GLN A 52 5.91 0.98 -11.34
N VAL A 53 4.75 0.74 -10.69
CA VAL A 53 3.50 0.45 -11.39
C VAL A 53 3.05 1.65 -12.21
N ILE A 54 3.07 2.87 -11.64
CA ILE A 54 2.70 4.11 -12.33
C ILE A 54 3.62 4.35 -13.53
N GLU A 55 4.93 4.32 -13.35
CA GLU A 55 5.91 4.48 -14.43
C GLU A 55 5.68 3.45 -15.56
N SER A 56 5.37 2.20 -15.21
CA SER A 56 5.11 1.15 -16.19
C SER A 56 3.78 1.33 -16.95
N LEU A 57 2.75 1.88 -16.29
CA LEU A 57 1.47 2.24 -16.93
C LEU A 57 1.69 3.40 -17.91
N GLU A 58 2.43 4.42 -17.51
CA GLU A 58 2.78 5.59 -18.34
C GLU A 58 3.62 5.16 -19.55
N ASP A 59 4.60 4.27 -19.40
CA ASP A 59 5.36 3.66 -20.49
C ASP A 59 4.48 2.92 -21.50
N CYS A 60 3.34 2.39 -21.04
CA CYS A 60 2.34 1.74 -21.89
C CYS A 60 1.29 2.73 -22.46
N GLY A 61 1.45 4.04 -22.24
CA GLY A 61 0.55 5.09 -22.75
C GLY A 61 -0.73 5.29 -21.91
N LEU A 62 -0.79 4.71 -20.72
CA LEU A 62 -1.91 4.86 -19.79
C LEU A 62 -1.67 6.00 -18.80
N GLN A 63 -2.73 6.68 -18.37
CA GLN A 63 -2.67 7.82 -17.47
C GLN A 63 -3.25 7.46 -16.08
N VAL A 64 -2.48 7.75 -15.03
CA VAL A 64 -2.94 7.66 -13.64
C VAL A 64 -3.33 9.07 -13.18
N PRO A 65 -4.53 9.28 -12.64
CA PRO A 65 -5.58 8.30 -12.32
C PRO A 65 -6.65 8.14 -13.41
N LYS A 66 -6.49 8.72 -14.59
CA LYS A 66 -7.54 8.82 -15.62
C LYS A 66 -8.00 7.45 -16.11
N ASP A 67 -7.08 6.58 -16.44
CA ASP A 67 -7.36 5.25 -16.96
C ASP A 67 -7.40 4.20 -15.85
N ILE A 68 -6.50 4.34 -14.87
CA ILE A 68 -6.34 3.43 -13.73
C ILE A 68 -6.01 4.22 -12.47
N SER A 69 -6.59 3.85 -11.33
CA SER A 69 -6.22 4.39 -10.02
C SER A 69 -5.13 3.51 -9.38
N VAL A 70 -4.17 4.13 -8.69
CA VAL A 70 -3.09 3.40 -8.00
C VAL A 70 -2.97 3.90 -6.57
N THR A 71 -2.89 2.97 -5.62
CA THR A 71 -2.62 3.29 -4.20
C THR A 71 -1.33 2.63 -3.75
N GLY A 72 -0.66 3.29 -2.81
CA GLY A 72 0.50 2.78 -2.11
C GLY A 72 0.24 2.52 -0.63
N TYR A 73 1.32 2.35 0.13
CA TYR A 73 1.35 2.18 1.57
C TYR A 73 2.69 2.70 2.12
N ASP A 74 2.76 3.19 3.34
CA ASP A 74 3.88 3.74 4.12
C ASP A 74 3.95 5.27 4.19
N ASN A 75 3.34 6.03 3.26
CA ASN A 75 3.50 7.48 3.14
C ASN A 75 4.97 7.92 3.06
N SER A 76 5.75 7.17 2.33
CA SER A 76 7.18 7.42 2.15
C SER A 76 7.44 8.61 1.22
N LEU A 77 8.70 9.01 1.09
CA LEU A 77 9.11 10.06 0.12
C LEU A 77 8.72 9.73 -1.33
N TYR A 78 8.53 8.45 -1.66
CA TYR A 78 8.04 8.03 -2.96
C TYR A 78 6.61 8.49 -3.24
N ALA A 79 5.76 8.53 -2.20
CA ALA A 79 4.36 8.96 -2.34
C ALA A 79 4.19 10.44 -2.68
N GLN A 80 5.25 11.26 -2.55
CA GLN A 80 5.20 12.70 -2.80
C GLN A 80 5.61 13.08 -4.24
N ARG A 81 5.96 12.11 -5.08
CA ARG A 81 6.38 12.36 -6.47
C ARG A 81 5.19 12.70 -7.37
N GLY A 82 5.43 13.59 -8.32
CA GLY A 82 4.42 14.01 -9.31
C GLY A 82 3.17 14.61 -8.64
N THR A 83 1.98 14.10 -8.99
CA THR A 83 0.69 14.50 -8.39
C THR A 83 0.44 13.87 -7.01
N GLY A 84 1.38 13.07 -6.56
CA GLY A 84 1.34 12.34 -5.31
C GLY A 84 0.52 11.05 -5.36
N ILE A 85 0.95 10.05 -4.58
CA ILE A 85 0.30 8.75 -4.48
C ILE A 85 -0.63 8.74 -3.27
N THR A 86 -1.88 8.36 -3.46
CA THR A 86 -2.82 8.03 -2.39
C THR A 86 -2.27 6.84 -1.63
N THR A 87 -2.09 6.97 -0.32
CA THR A 87 -1.36 5.99 0.49
C THR A 87 -1.90 5.93 1.91
N ILE A 88 -1.51 4.89 2.64
CA ILE A 88 -1.76 4.77 4.08
C ILE A 88 -0.50 5.22 4.82
N ALA A 89 -0.67 6.17 5.75
CA ALA A 89 0.39 6.59 6.66
C ALA A 89 0.35 5.78 7.96
N HIS A 90 1.50 5.19 8.29
CA HIS A 90 1.69 4.67 9.64
C HIS A 90 2.16 5.79 10.56
N PRO A 91 1.62 5.94 11.75
CA PRO A 91 2.16 6.84 12.75
C PRO A 91 3.42 6.25 13.41
N GLN A 92 4.53 6.20 12.66
CA GLN A 92 5.78 5.52 13.06
C GLN A 92 6.35 6.06 14.38
N GLU A 93 6.33 7.40 14.56
CA GLU A 93 6.79 8.03 15.81
C GLU A 93 5.93 7.56 17.00
N ARG A 94 4.61 7.59 16.84
CA ARG A 94 3.68 7.14 17.89
C ARG A 94 3.82 5.65 18.18
N LEU A 95 4.08 4.85 17.17
CA LEU A 95 4.35 3.42 17.34
C LEU A 95 5.62 3.19 18.16
N GLY A 96 6.69 3.95 17.88
CA GLY A 96 7.94 3.92 18.63
C GLY A 96 7.77 4.34 20.09
N GLU A 97 7.05 5.46 20.32
CA GLU A 97 6.72 5.93 21.67
C GLU A 97 5.97 4.87 22.49
N MET A 98 4.88 4.33 21.92
CA MET A 98 4.07 3.32 22.60
C MET A 98 4.84 2.02 22.86
N ALA A 99 5.71 1.62 21.95
CA ALA A 99 6.58 0.47 22.18
C ALA A 99 7.55 0.71 23.34
N ALA A 100 8.15 1.89 23.41
CA ALA A 100 9.02 2.28 24.53
C ALA A 100 8.26 2.35 25.87
N GLU A 101 7.06 2.96 25.86
CA GLU A 101 6.18 2.98 27.04
C GLU A 101 5.91 1.57 27.56
N LEU A 102 5.52 0.63 26.70
CA LEU A 102 5.22 -0.76 27.06
C LEU A 102 6.44 -1.49 27.63
N ILE A 103 7.62 -1.24 27.07
CA ILE A 103 8.88 -1.82 27.58
C ILE A 103 9.18 -1.29 28.98
N LEU A 104 9.04 0.02 29.19
CA LEU A 104 9.27 0.63 30.51
C LEU A 104 8.27 0.16 31.56
N GLU A 105 6.97 0.01 31.20
CA GLU A 105 5.95 -0.55 32.07
C GLU A 105 6.31 -1.97 32.53
N LYS A 106 6.83 -2.82 31.61
CA LYS A 106 7.29 -4.18 31.94
C LYS A 106 8.53 -4.19 32.84
N ILE A 107 9.53 -3.36 32.54
CA ILE A 107 10.76 -3.25 33.35
C ILE A 107 10.44 -2.80 34.77
N ASN A 108 9.50 -1.87 34.94
CA ASN A 108 9.12 -1.32 36.23
C ASN A 108 8.10 -2.19 37.01
N GLY A 109 7.74 -3.37 36.49
CA GLY A 109 6.81 -4.30 37.11
C GLY A 109 5.38 -3.78 37.24
N VAL A 110 4.97 -2.83 36.41
CA VAL A 110 3.63 -2.25 36.40
C VAL A 110 2.62 -3.19 35.72
N SER A 111 3.08 -4.09 34.86
CA SER A 111 2.26 -5.12 34.22
C SER A 111 2.65 -6.50 34.74
N GLU A 112 1.65 -7.37 34.97
CA GLU A 112 1.89 -8.77 35.34
C GLU A 112 2.79 -9.44 34.29
N GLU A 113 3.77 -10.23 34.74
CA GLU A 113 4.86 -10.80 33.92
C GLU A 113 4.36 -11.59 32.69
N ASP A 114 3.11 -12.04 32.67
CA ASP A 114 2.54 -12.91 31.62
C ASP A 114 1.32 -12.27 30.90
N SER A 115 1.00 -11.00 31.15
CA SER A 115 -0.10 -10.33 30.47
C SER A 115 0.29 -9.89 29.06
N ARG A 116 -0.40 -10.43 28.05
CA ARG A 116 -0.33 -9.92 26.68
C ARG A 116 -1.06 -8.58 26.60
N VAL A 117 -0.29 -7.50 26.56
CA VAL A 117 -0.82 -6.16 26.34
C VAL A 117 -0.84 -5.88 24.85
N GLU A 118 -1.99 -5.56 24.30
CA GLU A 118 -2.18 -5.18 22.91
C GLU A 118 -2.66 -3.73 22.84
N ARG A 119 -1.95 -2.90 22.07
CA ARG A 119 -2.34 -1.51 21.79
C ARG A 119 -2.43 -1.33 20.28
N LEU A 120 -3.60 -0.88 19.81
CA LEU A 120 -3.86 -0.64 18.40
C LEU A 120 -3.72 0.84 18.10
N ILE A 121 -3.01 1.15 17.01
CA ILE A 121 -2.92 2.50 16.46
C ILE A 121 -3.59 2.49 15.10
N GLN A 122 -4.49 3.44 14.89
CA GLN A 122 -5.22 3.55 13.63
C GLN A 122 -4.35 4.29 12.60
N PRO A 123 -4.10 3.71 11.42
CA PRO A 123 -3.39 4.39 10.35
C PRO A 123 -4.30 5.45 9.69
N GLU A 124 -3.69 6.38 8.97
CA GLU A 124 -4.38 7.46 8.27
C GLU A 124 -4.33 7.24 6.75
N LEU A 125 -5.48 7.39 6.07
CA LEU A 125 -5.55 7.42 4.62
C LEU A 125 -5.24 8.83 4.12
N ILE A 126 -4.15 8.99 3.36
CA ILE A 126 -3.76 10.24 2.72
C ILE A 126 -4.14 10.18 1.25
N VAL A 127 -5.18 10.94 0.89
CA VAL A 127 -5.67 11.02 -0.49
C VAL A 127 -4.85 12.03 -1.29
N ARG A 128 -4.34 11.59 -2.46
CA ARG A 128 -3.57 12.42 -3.41
C ARG A 128 -4.06 12.20 -4.84
N GLY A 129 -3.25 12.61 -5.82
CA GLY A 129 -3.62 12.64 -7.23
C GLY A 129 -3.65 11.30 -7.95
N SER A 130 -3.21 10.19 -7.35
CA SER A 130 -3.16 8.88 -8.04
C SER A 130 -4.49 8.11 -8.08
N CYS A 131 -5.53 8.65 -7.46
CA CYS A 131 -6.86 8.04 -7.45
C CYS A 131 -7.92 9.02 -7.95
N ARG A 132 -8.94 8.50 -8.61
CA ARG A 132 -10.12 9.24 -9.01
C ARG A 132 -11.40 8.55 -8.55
N ARG A 133 -12.45 9.32 -8.37
CA ARG A 133 -13.78 8.77 -8.14
C ARG A 133 -14.30 8.13 -9.44
N LEU A 134 -14.76 6.90 -9.35
CA LEU A 134 -15.54 6.27 -10.43
C LEU A 134 -16.93 6.90 -10.47
N LYS A 135 -17.39 7.18 -11.66
CA LYS A 135 -18.76 7.69 -11.89
C LYS A 135 -19.74 6.55 -11.91
#